data_21de35eac00aa0eec75c256013e66f56
#
_entry.id   21de35eac00aa0eec75c256013e66f56
#
_cell.length_a   1.000
_cell.length_b   1.000
_cell.length_c   1.000
_cell.angle_alpha   90.00
_cell.angle_beta   90.00
_cell.angle_gamma   90.00
#
_symmetry.space_group_name_H-M   'P 1'
#
loop_
_entity.id
_entity.type
_entity.pdbx_description
1 polymer ?
#
loop_
_entity_poly.entity_id
_entity_poly.type
_entity_poly.pdbx_seq_one_letter_code
_entity_poly.pdbx_strand_id
1 'polypeptide(L)'
;MGISEKDCALLEEIQSRALWLAVRMIDHANHDRVNIDGIKVGGHQASSASMSSILTSLYMYHLTAQDRVSVKPHSSPFFHSIQYLLGNLDKKYLTMLRSAGGLQSYPSRTKDPDIVDFSTGSVGLGAAAPLFAGVTRRYVDAHFGARAHSRFIALIGDAELDEGNIWEAVADPATDGLGNVMWVVDFNRQSLDRVIPGIRIAQWRAQFEAAGWHVAEVKYGSKLKKAFSASGSEPFKKWFDDIPNEQYQSLYGQKREELRGRFLEGAPEGVKAEIAKYSDDELFTLLTDLGGHNLNSLLSAFKECDAETERPSVIFAYTVKGWGLPIAGDPRNHSALLSEIQINDLRTNKGLTESDEW
;
A
#
# COMPACT_ATOMS: atom_id res chain seq x y z
N MET A 1 -11.80 16.02 -10.35
CA MET A 1 -11.57 17.00 -9.25
C MET A 1 -10.86 16.27 -8.13
N GLY A 2 -9.76 16.83 -7.63
CA GLY A 2 -9.08 16.31 -6.42
C GLY A 2 -9.96 16.48 -5.17
N ILE A 3 -9.55 15.86 -4.07
CA ILE A 3 -10.16 16.12 -2.75
C ILE A 3 -9.79 17.53 -2.28
N SER A 4 -10.60 18.09 -1.36
CA SER A 4 -10.29 19.38 -0.75
C SER A 4 -9.00 19.30 0.08
N GLU A 5 -8.29 20.42 0.25
CA GLU A 5 -7.12 20.47 1.13
C GLU A 5 -7.45 20.06 2.57
N LYS A 6 -8.65 20.43 3.05
CA LYS A 6 -9.15 20.04 4.37
C LYS A 6 -9.33 18.53 4.50
N ASP A 7 -9.93 17.87 3.50
CA ASP A 7 -10.12 16.42 3.52
C ASP A 7 -8.78 15.70 3.40
N CYS A 8 -7.84 16.23 2.59
CA CYS A 8 -6.50 15.68 2.48
C CYS A 8 -5.78 15.70 3.84
N ALA A 9 -5.79 16.85 4.53
CA ALA A 9 -5.17 16.97 5.85
C ALA A 9 -5.79 16.03 6.89
N LEU A 10 -7.12 15.87 6.88
CA LEU A 10 -7.81 14.93 7.76
C LEU A 10 -7.42 13.47 7.45
N LEU A 11 -7.34 13.09 6.18
CA LEU A 11 -6.92 11.74 5.80
C LEU A 11 -5.46 11.47 6.18
N GLU A 12 -4.57 12.47 6.07
CA GLU A 12 -3.18 12.36 6.51
C GLU A 12 -3.08 12.16 8.04
N GLU A 13 -3.91 12.84 8.82
CA GLU A 13 -3.99 12.65 10.27
C GLU A 13 -4.48 11.24 10.62
N ILE A 14 -5.58 10.78 9.99
CA ILE A 14 -6.11 9.43 10.17
C ILE A 14 -5.05 8.39 9.78
N GLN A 15 -4.38 8.56 8.64
CA GLN A 15 -3.29 7.69 8.18
C GLN A 15 -2.16 7.61 9.21
N SER A 16 -1.76 8.77 9.73
CA SER A 16 -0.70 8.85 10.75
C SER A 16 -1.09 8.08 12.01
N ARG A 17 -2.34 8.22 12.46
CA ARG A 17 -2.86 7.50 13.63
C ARG A 17 -2.97 6.00 13.38
N ALA A 18 -3.51 5.59 12.23
CA ALA A 18 -3.62 4.18 11.87
C ALA A 18 -2.25 3.51 11.74
N LEU A 19 -1.25 4.21 11.19
CA LEU A 19 0.12 3.70 11.10
C LEU A 19 0.73 3.48 12.48
N TRP A 20 0.54 4.41 13.41
CA TRP A 20 0.96 4.22 14.80
C TRP A 20 0.34 2.97 15.41
N LEU A 21 -0.99 2.85 15.35
CA LEU A 21 -1.70 1.70 15.91
C LEU A 21 -1.23 0.37 15.30
N ALA A 22 -1.04 0.31 13.99
CA ALA A 22 -0.55 -0.89 13.30
C ALA A 22 0.85 -1.30 13.76
N VAL A 23 1.76 -0.34 13.86
CA VAL A 23 3.12 -0.57 14.34
C VAL A 23 3.12 -0.99 15.80
N ARG A 24 2.33 -0.32 16.63
CA ARG A 24 2.27 -0.57 18.06
C ARG A 24 1.59 -1.90 18.41
N MET A 25 0.58 -2.34 17.66
CA MET A 25 0.01 -3.70 17.82
C MET A 25 1.06 -4.79 17.65
N ILE A 26 1.92 -4.64 16.63
CA ILE A 26 3.00 -5.61 16.36
C ILE A 26 4.06 -5.54 17.45
N ASP A 27 4.45 -4.35 17.85
CA ASP A 27 5.42 -4.11 18.90
C ASP A 27 4.96 -4.71 20.23
N HIS A 28 3.74 -4.39 20.67
CA HIS A 28 3.13 -4.95 21.88
C HIS A 28 3.10 -6.48 21.87
N ALA A 29 2.73 -7.09 20.74
CA ALA A 29 2.67 -8.54 20.61
C ALA A 29 4.05 -9.21 20.80
N ASN A 30 5.15 -8.53 20.46
CA ASN A 30 6.49 -9.08 20.50
C ASN A 30 7.30 -8.68 21.75
N HIS A 31 7.04 -7.51 22.35
CA HIS A 31 7.84 -6.96 23.42
C HIS A 31 7.12 -6.83 24.75
N ASP A 32 5.82 -6.43 24.77
CA ASP A 32 5.11 -6.18 26.04
C ASP A 32 4.33 -7.40 26.51
N ARG A 33 3.83 -8.20 25.58
CA ARG A 33 3.08 -9.40 25.94
C ARG A 33 4.01 -10.48 26.47
N VAL A 34 3.62 -11.12 27.59
CA VAL A 34 4.38 -12.22 28.16
C VAL A 34 4.58 -13.32 27.12
N ASN A 35 5.83 -13.63 26.84
CA ASN A 35 6.26 -14.64 25.88
C ASN A 35 7.17 -15.65 26.59
N ILE A 36 6.60 -16.80 26.99
CA ILE A 36 7.29 -17.78 27.86
C ILE A 36 8.40 -18.52 27.10
N ASP A 37 8.19 -18.79 25.81
CA ASP A 37 9.12 -19.55 24.98
C ASP A 37 10.16 -18.69 24.26
N GLY A 38 10.04 -17.35 24.33
CA GLY A 38 10.93 -16.41 23.69
C GLY A 38 10.85 -16.40 22.16
N ILE A 39 9.90 -17.14 21.57
CA ILE A 39 9.71 -17.16 20.12
C ILE A 39 9.02 -15.88 19.67
N LYS A 40 9.58 -15.24 18.63
CA LYS A 40 8.99 -14.04 18.03
C LYS A 40 7.55 -14.30 17.59
N VAL A 41 6.60 -13.47 18.05
CA VAL A 41 5.20 -13.54 17.63
C VAL A 41 5.06 -13.19 16.16
N GLY A 42 5.91 -12.27 15.68
CA GLY A 42 5.96 -11.83 14.30
C GLY A 42 4.97 -10.69 14.03
N GLY A 43 4.76 -10.44 12.76
CA GLY A 43 4.05 -9.29 12.20
C GLY A 43 4.97 -8.53 11.24
N HIS A 44 4.38 -7.66 10.43
CA HIS A 44 5.09 -7.00 9.33
C HIS A 44 4.86 -5.49 9.38
N GLN A 45 5.62 -4.77 10.22
CA GLN A 45 5.52 -3.32 10.37
C GLN A 45 5.74 -2.60 9.04
N ALA A 46 6.78 -2.99 8.29
CA ALA A 46 7.11 -2.38 7.01
C ALA A 46 6.04 -2.63 5.91
N SER A 47 5.43 -3.82 5.86
CA SER A 47 4.36 -4.11 4.91
C SER A 47 3.05 -3.38 5.26
N SER A 48 2.77 -3.21 6.55
CA SER A 48 1.64 -2.38 7.01
C SER A 48 1.84 -0.92 6.59
N ALA A 49 3.05 -0.39 6.80
CA ALA A 49 3.40 0.98 6.42
C ALA A 49 3.32 1.23 4.91
N SER A 50 3.75 0.27 4.09
CA SER A 50 3.66 0.33 2.63
C SER A 50 2.22 0.55 2.13
N MET A 51 1.24 -0.07 2.79
CA MET A 51 -0.18 -0.01 2.42
C MET A 51 -0.95 1.18 3.03
N SER A 52 -0.30 2.00 3.85
CA SER A 52 -0.98 3.02 4.67
C SER A 52 -1.84 3.98 3.86
N SER A 53 -1.28 4.57 2.80
CA SER A 53 -2.02 5.54 1.97
C SER A 53 -3.11 4.87 1.14
N ILE A 54 -2.86 3.66 0.63
CA ILE A 54 -3.82 2.88 -0.16
C ILE A 54 -5.03 2.54 0.71
N LEU A 55 -4.82 1.94 1.89
CA LEU A 55 -5.90 1.56 2.80
C LEU A 55 -6.65 2.78 3.33
N THR A 56 -5.95 3.86 3.67
CA THR A 56 -6.60 5.10 4.14
C THR A 56 -7.47 5.71 3.05
N SER A 57 -6.95 5.90 1.83
CA SER A 57 -7.72 6.43 0.70
C SER A 57 -8.95 5.58 0.40
N LEU A 58 -8.78 4.26 0.45
CA LEU A 58 -9.84 3.32 0.12
C LEU A 58 -10.94 3.36 1.19
N TYR A 59 -10.61 3.02 2.44
CA TYR A 59 -11.60 2.84 3.53
C TYR A 59 -12.20 4.13 4.05
N MET A 60 -11.44 5.22 4.09
CA MET A 60 -11.90 6.48 4.69
C MET A 60 -12.56 7.43 3.69
N TYR A 61 -12.43 7.18 2.38
CA TYR A 61 -12.96 8.10 1.38
C TYR A 61 -13.69 7.45 0.20
N HIS A 62 -13.22 6.30 -0.28
CA HIS A 62 -13.66 5.77 -1.57
C HIS A 62 -14.73 4.67 -1.48
N LEU A 63 -14.66 3.79 -0.47
CA LEU A 63 -15.56 2.67 -0.31
C LEU A 63 -17.00 3.08 0.00
N THR A 64 -17.92 2.26 -0.47
CA THR A 64 -19.32 2.25 -0.06
C THR A 64 -19.64 1.00 0.77
N ALA A 65 -20.77 0.97 1.47
CA ALA A 65 -21.16 -0.17 2.29
C ALA A 65 -21.40 -1.47 1.47
N GLN A 66 -21.58 -1.36 0.16
CA GLN A 66 -21.81 -2.50 -0.72
C GLN A 66 -20.54 -3.15 -1.20
N ASP A 67 -19.41 -2.44 -1.17
CA ASP A 67 -18.12 -2.94 -1.67
C ASP A 67 -17.57 -4.06 -0.80
N ARG A 68 -16.73 -4.89 -1.40
CA ARG A 68 -16.06 -6.01 -0.74
C ARG A 68 -14.58 -5.99 -1.02
N VAL A 69 -13.77 -6.06 0.02
CA VAL A 69 -12.33 -5.89 -0.06
C VAL A 69 -11.58 -7.11 0.45
N SER A 70 -10.69 -7.63 -0.38
CA SER A 70 -9.67 -8.59 0.02
C SER A 70 -8.40 -7.83 0.39
N VAL A 71 -8.00 -7.92 1.65
CA VAL A 71 -6.86 -7.17 2.18
C VAL A 71 -5.57 -7.96 2.04
N LYS A 72 -4.51 -7.31 1.57
CA LYS A 72 -3.15 -7.87 1.54
C LYS A 72 -2.78 -8.45 2.91
N PRO A 73 -2.40 -9.74 3.01
CA PRO A 73 -2.23 -10.44 4.30
C PRO A 73 -1.31 -9.71 5.27
N HIS A 74 -0.14 -9.27 4.80
CA HIS A 74 0.88 -8.63 5.64
C HIS A 74 0.51 -7.21 6.10
N SER A 75 -0.56 -6.62 5.58
CA SER A 75 -1.08 -5.32 6.03
C SER A 75 -2.26 -5.44 7.02
N SER A 76 -2.57 -6.64 7.50
CA SER A 76 -3.66 -6.85 8.45
C SER A 76 -3.62 -5.93 9.68
N PRO A 77 -2.46 -5.62 10.32
CA PRO A 77 -2.45 -4.68 11.43
C PRO A 77 -2.93 -3.29 11.06
N PHE A 78 -2.59 -2.78 9.87
CA PHE A 78 -3.10 -1.49 9.41
C PHE A 78 -4.61 -1.54 9.12
N PHE A 79 -5.09 -2.62 8.52
CA PHE A 79 -6.52 -2.85 8.30
C PHE A 79 -7.29 -2.88 9.62
N HIS A 80 -6.85 -3.63 10.63
CA HIS A 80 -7.49 -3.66 11.95
C HIS A 80 -7.45 -2.31 12.66
N SER A 81 -6.39 -1.51 12.44
CA SER A 81 -6.34 -0.13 12.94
C SER A 81 -7.43 0.74 12.33
N ILE A 82 -7.67 0.60 11.02
CA ILE A 82 -8.78 1.29 10.33
C ILE A 82 -10.13 0.81 10.87
N GLN A 83 -10.33 -0.49 11.06
CA GLN A 83 -11.58 -1.03 11.62
C GLN A 83 -11.84 -0.49 13.04
N TYR A 84 -10.80 -0.35 13.84
CA TYR A 84 -10.90 0.29 15.15
C TYR A 84 -11.30 1.77 15.04
N LEU A 85 -10.67 2.53 14.17
CA LEU A 85 -10.99 3.96 13.98
C LEU A 85 -12.40 4.17 13.41
N LEU A 86 -12.93 3.21 12.64
CA LEU A 86 -14.31 3.18 12.15
C LEU A 86 -15.33 2.71 13.21
N GLY A 87 -14.88 2.25 14.38
CA GLY A 87 -15.75 1.73 15.44
C GLY A 87 -16.21 0.27 15.25
N ASN A 88 -15.64 -0.43 14.29
CA ASN A 88 -15.97 -1.84 13.99
C ASN A 88 -15.15 -2.86 14.80
N LEU A 89 -14.16 -2.40 15.56
CA LEU A 89 -13.28 -3.23 16.38
C LEU A 89 -13.11 -2.63 17.77
N ASP A 90 -13.34 -3.41 18.82
CA ASP A 90 -13.12 -2.94 20.19
C ASP A 90 -11.63 -2.73 20.49
N LYS A 91 -11.32 -1.69 21.27
CA LYS A 91 -9.96 -1.33 21.71
C LYS A 91 -9.16 -2.51 22.29
N LYS A 92 -9.80 -3.41 23.03
CA LYS A 92 -9.15 -4.57 23.66
C LYS A 92 -8.39 -5.46 22.66
N TYR A 93 -8.86 -5.54 21.43
CA TYR A 93 -8.25 -6.40 20.41
C TYR A 93 -6.92 -5.84 19.87
N LEU A 94 -6.65 -4.53 20.01
CA LEU A 94 -5.39 -3.93 19.60
C LEU A 94 -4.17 -4.53 20.31
N THR A 95 -4.36 -5.09 21.51
CA THR A 95 -3.32 -5.79 22.28
C THR A 95 -3.35 -7.30 22.09
N MET A 96 -4.24 -7.82 21.25
CA MET A 96 -4.46 -9.25 21.07
C MET A 96 -4.05 -9.79 19.69
N LEU A 97 -3.11 -9.12 19.01
CA LEU A 97 -2.60 -9.58 17.71
C LEU A 97 -1.96 -10.98 17.88
N ARG A 98 -2.40 -11.95 17.07
CA ARG A 98 -1.92 -13.34 17.08
C ARG A 98 -2.04 -14.04 18.44
N SER A 99 -3.07 -13.73 19.19
CA SER A 99 -3.42 -14.45 20.42
C SER A 99 -4.73 -15.22 20.28
N ALA A 100 -4.94 -16.22 21.12
CA ALA A 100 -6.18 -16.99 21.13
C ALA A 100 -7.38 -16.07 21.40
N GLY A 101 -8.40 -16.15 20.55
CA GLY A 101 -9.58 -15.28 20.62
C GLY A 101 -9.34 -13.81 20.25
N GLY A 102 -8.13 -13.48 19.78
CA GLY A 102 -7.76 -12.16 19.29
C GLY A 102 -7.67 -12.09 17.76
N LEU A 103 -6.95 -11.08 17.27
CA LEU A 103 -6.73 -10.86 15.85
C LEU A 103 -5.84 -11.94 15.24
N GLN A 104 -6.23 -12.43 14.08
CA GLN A 104 -5.50 -13.48 13.38
C GLN A 104 -4.18 -12.98 12.78
N SER A 105 -3.34 -13.90 12.34
CA SER A 105 -2.09 -13.57 11.62
C SER A 105 -2.35 -12.84 10.32
N TYR A 106 -3.45 -13.18 9.67
CA TYR A 106 -3.94 -12.59 8.43
C TYR A 106 -5.46 -12.49 8.50
N PRO A 107 -6.09 -11.54 7.78
CA PRO A 107 -7.53 -11.32 7.87
C PRO A 107 -8.34 -12.60 7.69
N SER A 108 -9.23 -12.87 8.60
CA SER A 108 -10.07 -14.07 8.60
C SER A 108 -11.54 -13.73 8.85
N ARG A 109 -12.36 -13.96 7.83
CA ARG A 109 -13.81 -13.72 7.90
C ARG A 109 -14.52 -14.49 9.01
N THR A 110 -13.96 -15.60 9.43
CA THR A 110 -14.62 -16.53 10.38
C THR A 110 -14.03 -16.47 11.79
N LYS A 111 -12.87 -15.81 11.97
CA LYS A 111 -12.15 -15.83 13.25
C LYS A 111 -11.83 -14.44 13.80
N ASP A 112 -11.67 -13.43 12.93
CA ASP A 112 -11.47 -12.07 13.39
C ASP A 112 -12.75 -11.47 13.95
N PRO A 113 -12.66 -10.62 14.97
CA PRO A 113 -13.83 -10.01 15.61
C PRO A 113 -14.41 -8.82 14.80
N ASP A 114 -13.65 -8.27 13.85
CA ASP A 114 -14.05 -7.17 12.99
C ASP A 114 -14.61 -7.66 11.63
N ILE A 115 -15.00 -6.69 10.80
CA ILE A 115 -15.63 -6.99 9.50
C ILE A 115 -14.54 -7.30 8.47
N VAL A 116 -14.37 -8.58 8.18
CA VAL A 116 -13.49 -9.10 7.13
C VAL A 116 -14.31 -9.70 6.01
N ASP A 117 -14.23 -9.14 4.79
CA ASP A 117 -14.99 -9.64 3.63
C ASP A 117 -14.42 -10.94 3.07
N PHE A 118 -13.09 -11.06 2.97
CA PHE A 118 -12.40 -12.25 2.46
C PHE A 118 -11.30 -12.68 3.41
N SER A 119 -11.24 -13.97 3.72
CA SER A 119 -10.08 -14.54 4.40
C SER A 119 -8.90 -14.58 3.45
N THR A 120 -7.74 -14.11 3.92
CA THR A 120 -6.49 -14.08 3.14
C THR A 120 -5.37 -14.80 3.87
N GLY A 121 -4.16 -14.86 3.27
CA GLY A 121 -3.00 -15.52 3.87
C GLY A 121 -2.34 -16.56 2.97
N SER A 122 -3.13 -17.25 2.14
CA SER A 122 -2.57 -18.05 1.05
C SER A 122 -2.27 -17.13 -0.14
N VAL A 123 -1.01 -17.06 -0.53
CA VAL A 123 -0.51 -16.11 -1.53
C VAL A 123 -1.26 -16.32 -2.87
N GLY A 124 -1.74 -15.21 -3.44
CA GLY A 124 -2.52 -15.20 -4.69
C GLY A 124 -4.02 -15.44 -4.52
N LEU A 125 -4.48 -16.22 -3.53
CA LEU A 125 -5.92 -16.47 -3.34
C LEU A 125 -6.69 -15.21 -2.95
N GLY A 126 -6.05 -14.28 -2.23
CA GLY A 126 -6.63 -12.98 -1.90
C GLY A 126 -6.92 -12.12 -3.12
N ALA A 127 -6.20 -12.32 -4.23
CA ALA A 127 -6.45 -11.65 -5.51
C ALA A 127 -7.56 -12.34 -6.30
N ALA A 128 -7.51 -13.67 -6.42
CA ALA A 128 -8.47 -14.45 -7.21
C ALA A 128 -9.89 -14.44 -6.61
N ALA A 129 -10.03 -14.49 -5.29
CA ALA A 129 -11.34 -14.59 -4.64
C ALA A 129 -12.29 -13.41 -4.96
N PRO A 130 -11.90 -12.14 -4.90
CA PRO A 130 -12.76 -11.03 -5.31
C PRO A 130 -13.15 -11.07 -6.79
N LEU A 131 -12.25 -11.54 -7.66
CA LEU A 131 -12.53 -11.68 -9.08
C LEU A 131 -13.66 -12.67 -9.32
N PHE A 132 -13.56 -13.88 -8.75
CA PHE A 132 -14.63 -14.88 -8.85
C PHE A 132 -15.89 -14.51 -8.05
N ALA A 133 -15.79 -13.68 -7.02
CA ALA A 133 -16.95 -13.07 -6.38
C ALA A 133 -17.69 -12.13 -7.36
N GLY A 134 -16.97 -11.37 -8.20
CA GLY A 134 -17.54 -10.59 -9.30
C GLY A 134 -18.30 -11.45 -10.32
N VAL A 135 -17.71 -12.59 -10.74
CA VAL A 135 -18.38 -13.57 -11.61
C VAL A 135 -19.66 -14.10 -10.94
N THR A 136 -19.58 -14.50 -9.68
CA THR A 136 -20.74 -14.98 -8.90
C THR A 136 -21.81 -13.90 -8.79
N ARG A 137 -21.40 -12.64 -8.54
CA ARG A 137 -22.35 -11.53 -8.46
C ARG A 137 -23.08 -11.31 -9.78
N ARG A 138 -22.40 -11.35 -10.90
CA ARG A 138 -23.02 -11.24 -12.24
C ARG A 138 -24.04 -12.35 -12.47
N TYR A 139 -23.73 -13.58 -12.07
CA TYR A 139 -24.68 -14.69 -12.13
C TYR A 139 -25.92 -14.43 -11.25
N VAL A 140 -25.71 -13.97 -10.02
CA VAL A 140 -26.82 -13.67 -9.08
C VAL A 140 -27.70 -12.56 -9.63
N ASP A 141 -27.14 -11.50 -10.17
CA ASP A 141 -27.92 -10.38 -10.73
C ASP A 141 -28.73 -10.80 -11.95
N ALA A 142 -28.18 -11.66 -12.81
CA ALA A 142 -28.88 -12.17 -14.00
C ALA A 142 -30.04 -13.12 -13.67
N HIS A 143 -29.94 -13.91 -12.60
CA HIS A 143 -30.92 -14.97 -12.29
C HIS A 143 -31.89 -14.61 -11.17
N PHE A 144 -31.53 -13.72 -10.25
CA PHE A 144 -32.30 -13.40 -9.06
C PHE A 144 -32.64 -11.91 -8.94
N GLY A 145 -32.40 -11.13 -10.00
CA GLY A 145 -32.64 -9.70 -10.05
C GLY A 145 -31.44 -8.86 -9.61
N ALA A 146 -31.29 -7.72 -10.29
CA ALA A 146 -30.17 -6.80 -10.07
C ALA A 146 -30.15 -6.26 -8.64
N ARG A 147 -28.96 -6.23 -8.04
CA ARG A 147 -28.70 -5.67 -6.72
C ARG A 147 -28.00 -4.33 -6.84
N ALA A 148 -27.92 -3.59 -5.74
CA ALA A 148 -27.16 -2.34 -5.70
C ALA A 148 -25.71 -2.56 -6.17
N HIS A 149 -25.17 -1.61 -6.91
CA HIS A 149 -23.79 -1.68 -7.40
C HIS A 149 -22.82 -1.96 -6.26
N SER A 150 -21.87 -2.84 -6.49
CA SER A 150 -20.79 -3.14 -5.55
C SER A 150 -19.51 -3.47 -6.30
N ARG A 151 -18.40 -3.00 -5.79
CA ARG A 151 -17.07 -3.33 -6.28
C ARG A 151 -16.50 -4.50 -5.51
N PHE A 152 -15.68 -5.30 -6.20
CA PHE A 152 -14.87 -6.37 -5.62
C PHE A 152 -13.40 -5.98 -5.77
N ILE A 153 -12.78 -5.62 -4.65
CA ILE A 153 -11.46 -5.01 -4.65
C ILE A 153 -10.45 -5.95 -4.01
N ALA A 154 -9.32 -6.20 -4.69
CA ALA A 154 -8.20 -6.94 -4.13
C ALA A 154 -7.02 -6.00 -3.89
N LEU A 155 -6.49 -6.00 -2.67
CA LEU A 155 -5.23 -5.37 -2.30
C LEU A 155 -4.16 -6.45 -2.22
N ILE A 156 -3.16 -6.37 -3.09
CA ILE A 156 -2.15 -7.42 -3.27
C ILE A 156 -0.74 -6.83 -3.23
N GLY A 157 0.24 -7.66 -2.89
CA GLY A 157 1.65 -7.30 -3.02
C GLY A 157 2.16 -7.64 -4.42
N ASP A 158 3.16 -6.91 -4.90
CA ASP A 158 3.81 -7.18 -6.17
C ASP A 158 4.45 -8.57 -6.24
N ALA A 159 4.98 -9.09 -5.11
CA ALA A 159 5.48 -10.46 -5.03
C ALA A 159 4.39 -11.54 -5.17
N GLU A 160 3.11 -11.20 -4.93
CA GLU A 160 2.01 -12.13 -5.17
C GLU A 160 1.78 -12.38 -6.66
N LEU A 161 2.20 -11.47 -7.54
CA LEU A 161 2.15 -11.67 -8.99
C LEU A 161 3.10 -12.77 -9.51
N ASP A 162 3.98 -13.31 -8.66
CA ASP A 162 4.79 -14.48 -8.99
C ASP A 162 4.00 -15.80 -8.86
N GLU A 163 2.79 -15.77 -8.28
CA GLU A 163 1.95 -16.96 -8.08
C GLU A 163 1.16 -17.34 -9.35
N GLY A 164 1.21 -18.62 -9.74
CA GLY A 164 0.57 -19.10 -10.96
C GLY A 164 -0.95 -18.92 -10.97
N ASN A 165 -1.62 -19.13 -9.82
CA ASN A 165 -3.07 -18.98 -9.70
C ASN A 165 -3.59 -17.57 -10.00
N ILE A 166 -2.77 -16.53 -9.87
CA ILE A 166 -3.11 -15.17 -10.27
C ILE A 166 -3.30 -15.11 -11.79
N TRP A 167 -2.36 -15.64 -12.53
CA TRP A 167 -2.41 -15.58 -13.99
C TRP A 167 -3.48 -16.50 -14.59
N GLU A 168 -3.76 -17.63 -13.93
CA GLU A 168 -4.93 -18.46 -14.26
C GLU A 168 -6.23 -17.68 -14.10
N ALA A 169 -6.38 -16.95 -12.99
CA ALA A 169 -7.56 -16.14 -12.72
C ALA A 169 -7.67 -14.92 -13.67
N VAL A 170 -6.55 -14.24 -13.96
CA VAL A 170 -6.51 -13.07 -14.86
C VAL A 170 -6.89 -13.45 -16.30
N ALA A 171 -6.46 -14.62 -16.76
CA ALA A 171 -6.70 -15.12 -18.13
C ALA A 171 -8.03 -15.88 -18.28
N ASP A 172 -8.82 -16.06 -17.22
CA ASP A 172 -10.08 -16.82 -17.29
C ASP A 172 -11.15 -16.00 -18.06
N PRO A 173 -11.70 -16.53 -19.18
CA PRO A 173 -12.73 -15.82 -19.95
C PRO A 173 -14.01 -15.48 -19.17
N ALA A 174 -14.27 -16.17 -18.05
CA ALA A 174 -15.39 -15.83 -17.18
C ALA A 174 -15.23 -14.45 -16.50
N THR A 175 -14.05 -13.86 -16.54
CA THR A 175 -13.77 -12.54 -15.96
C THR A 175 -14.00 -11.39 -16.94
N ASP A 176 -14.24 -11.67 -18.21
CA ASP A 176 -14.56 -10.65 -19.22
C ASP A 176 -15.81 -9.86 -18.83
N GLY A 177 -15.77 -8.56 -19.02
CA GLY A 177 -16.91 -7.68 -18.71
C GLY A 177 -17.13 -7.36 -17.23
N LEU A 178 -16.16 -7.65 -16.35
CA LEU A 178 -16.27 -7.37 -14.90
C LEU A 178 -15.73 -5.97 -14.54
N GLY A 179 -16.39 -4.91 -15.03
CA GLY A 179 -16.01 -3.52 -14.73
C GLY A 179 -16.17 -3.12 -13.25
N ASN A 180 -16.70 -3.99 -12.41
CA ASN A 180 -16.82 -3.78 -10.97
C ASN A 180 -15.71 -4.50 -10.16
N VAL A 181 -14.68 -5.02 -10.83
CA VAL A 181 -13.50 -5.62 -10.20
C VAL A 181 -12.30 -4.69 -10.31
N MET A 182 -11.65 -4.44 -9.19
CA MET A 182 -10.45 -3.59 -9.10
C MET A 182 -9.36 -4.27 -8.29
N TRP A 183 -8.16 -4.41 -8.85
CA TRP A 183 -6.99 -4.82 -8.11
C TRP A 183 -6.08 -3.63 -7.85
N VAL A 184 -5.53 -3.52 -6.64
CA VAL A 184 -4.54 -2.50 -6.28
C VAL A 184 -3.27 -3.22 -5.83
N VAL A 185 -2.24 -3.10 -6.65
CA VAL A 185 -0.92 -3.71 -6.39
C VAL A 185 -0.07 -2.73 -5.59
N ASP A 186 0.30 -3.12 -4.38
CA ASP A 186 1.34 -2.46 -3.58
C ASP A 186 2.70 -2.72 -4.23
N PHE A 187 3.07 -1.85 -5.16
CA PHE A 187 4.26 -2.00 -5.99
C PHE A 187 5.48 -1.39 -5.30
N ASN A 188 5.94 -2.05 -4.24
CA ASN A 188 7.09 -1.62 -3.45
C ASN A 188 8.44 -2.18 -3.95
N ARG A 189 8.43 -3.13 -4.87
CA ARG A 189 9.61 -3.71 -5.53
C ARG A 189 10.56 -4.45 -4.58
N GLN A 190 10.02 -4.96 -3.47
CA GLN A 190 10.75 -5.80 -2.53
C GLN A 190 10.04 -7.14 -2.35
N SER A 191 10.78 -8.24 -2.48
CA SER A 191 10.31 -9.59 -2.17
C SER A 191 11.13 -10.16 -1.03
N LEU A 192 10.46 -10.54 0.07
CA LEU A 192 11.11 -10.95 1.31
C LEU A 192 12.14 -9.91 1.78
N ASP A 193 13.39 -10.31 2.01
CA ASP A 193 14.49 -9.47 2.48
C ASP A 193 15.42 -9.04 1.34
N ARG A 194 14.87 -8.70 0.17
CA ARG A 194 15.65 -8.19 -0.97
C ARG A 194 14.86 -7.21 -1.82
N VAL A 195 15.56 -6.26 -2.41
CA VAL A 195 15.07 -5.44 -3.51
C VAL A 195 15.12 -6.26 -4.79
N ILE A 196 14.06 -6.21 -5.61
CA ILE A 196 14.02 -6.91 -6.90
C ILE A 196 14.77 -6.09 -7.94
N PRO A 197 15.85 -6.61 -8.54
CA PRO A 197 16.55 -5.93 -9.61
C PRO A 197 15.71 -5.89 -10.88
N GLY A 198 15.70 -4.72 -11.52
CA GLY A 198 14.90 -4.48 -12.71
C GLY A 198 13.42 -4.28 -12.41
N ILE A 199 12.74 -3.65 -13.34
CA ILE A 199 11.31 -3.33 -13.19
C ILE A 199 10.53 -4.22 -14.15
N ARG A 200 9.79 -5.20 -13.64
CA ARG A 200 8.90 -6.06 -14.43
C ARG A 200 7.59 -5.40 -14.82
N ILE A 201 7.39 -4.13 -14.43
CA ILE A 201 6.11 -3.43 -14.63
C ILE A 201 5.64 -3.46 -16.09
N ALA A 202 6.55 -3.24 -17.05
CA ALA A 202 6.20 -3.27 -18.47
C ALA A 202 5.70 -4.65 -18.92
N GLN A 203 6.27 -5.73 -18.38
CA GLN A 203 5.83 -7.08 -18.66
C GLN A 203 4.46 -7.37 -18.04
N TRP A 204 4.27 -7.07 -16.76
CA TRP A 204 2.98 -7.28 -16.08
C TRP A 204 1.87 -6.44 -16.72
N ARG A 205 2.15 -5.17 -17.03
CA ARG A 205 1.22 -4.33 -17.75
C ARG A 205 0.77 -4.97 -19.06
N ALA A 206 1.73 -5.39 -19.91
CA ALA A 206 1.42 -6.05 -21.18
C ALA A 206 0.60 -7.34 -20.99
N GLN A 207 0.86 -8.11 -19.93
CA GLN A 207 0.10 -9.32 -19.62
C GLN A 207 -1.35 -9.00 -19.21
N PHE A 208 -1.58 -8.00 -18.36
CA PHE A 208 -2.94 -7.56 -17.99
C PHE A 208 -3.69 -6.96 -19.18
N GLU A 209 -3.03 -6.11 -19.97
CA GLU A 209 -3.61 -5.53 -21.19
C GLU A 209 -4.00 -6.62 -22.21
N ALA A 210 -3.13 -7.63 -22.42
CA ALA A 210 -3.41 -8.77 -23.28
C ALA A 210 -4.56 -9.66 -22.78
N ALA A 211 -4.78 -9.70 -21.46
CA ALA A 211 -5.92 -10.37 -20.83
C ALA A 211 -7.19 -9.48 -20.79
N GLY A 212 -7.20 -8.33 -21.45
CA GLY A 212 -8.37 -7.45 -21.55
C GLY A 212 -8.61 -6.55 -20.33
N TRP A 213 -7.65 -6.41 -19.40
CA TRP A 213 -7.78 -5.55 -18.24
C TRP A 213 -7.45 -4.10 -18.57
N HIS A 214 -8.12 -3.16 -17.87
CA HIS A 214 -7.68 -1.78 -17.80
C HIS A 214 -6.52 -1.65 -16.83
N VAL A 215 -5.43 -0.97 -17.23
CA VAL A 215 -4.22 -0.83 -16.42
C VAL A 215 -3.97 0.64 -16.11
N ALA A 216 -3.91 0.98 -14.83
CA ALA A 216 -3.55 2.30 -14.34
C ALA A 216 -2.21 2.23 -13.56
N GLU A 217 -1.38 3.26 -13.71
CA GLU A 217 -0.12 3.40 -12.97
C GLU A 217 -0.13 4.66 -12.11
N VAL A 218 0.14 4.50 -10.82
CA VAL A 218 0.25 5.60 -9.86
C VAL A 218 1.70 5.69 -9.39
N LYS A 219 2.59 6.18 -10.29
CA LYS A 219 4.03 6.24 -10.07
C LYS A 219 4.46 7.49 -9.31
N TYR A 220 3.98 8.67 -9.72
CA TYR A 220 4.42 9.94 -9.18
C TYR A 220 3.34 10.59 -8.33
N GLY A 221 3.75 11.16 -7.19
CA GLY A 221 2.91 12.03 -6.40
C GLY A 221 2.79 13.44 -7.01
N SER A 222 2.04 14.29 -6.34
CA SER A 222 1.72 15.63 -6.84
C SER A 222 2.93 16.53 -7.04
N LYS A 223 3.95 16.43 -6.17
CA LYS A 223 5.19 17.22 -6.23
C LYS A 223 6.05 16.79 -7.41
N LEU A 224 6.25 15.48 -7.60
CA LEU A 224 6.97 14.95 -8.76
C LEU A 224 6.26 15.30 -10.08
N LYS A 225 4.93 15.13 -10.15
CA LYS A 225 4.14 15.53 -11.33
C LYS A 225 4.33 17.01 -11.66
N LYS A 226 4.30 17.88 -10.63
CA LYS A 226 4.54 19.32 -10.80
C LYS A 226 5.95 19.60 -11.31
N ALA A 227 6.98 18.95 -10.72
CA ALA A 227 8.36 19.12 -11.14
C ALA A 227 8.57 18.67 -12.60
N PHE A 228 7.99 17.52 -12.98
CA PHE A 228 8.11 16.99 -14.34
C PHE A 228 7.28 17.72 -15.40
N SER A 229 6.29 18.51 -15.01
CA SER A 229 5.53 19.36 -15.93
C SER A 229 6.21 20.69 -16.27
N ALA A 230 7.30 21.04 -15.56
CA ALA A 230 8.04 22.25 -15.83
C ALA A 230 8.79 22.16 -17.17
N SER A 231 8.91 23.29 -17.90
CA SER A 231 9.65 23.33 -19.16
C SER A 231 11.12 22.96 -18.91
N GLY A 232 11.66 22.02 -19.69
CA GLY A 232 13.04 21.54 -19.58
C GLY A 232 13.28 20.47 -18.52
N SER A 233 12.23 19.92 -17.89
CA SER A 233 12.35 18.90 -16.86
C SER A 233 12.54 17.48 -17.41
N GLU A 234 12.43 17.24 -18.69
CA GLU A 234 12.55 15.92 -19.34
C GLU A 234 13.83 15.14 -18.93
N PRO A 235 15.04 15.77 -18.86
CA PRO A 235 16.23 15.06 -18.38
C PRO A 235 16.10 14.59 -16.93
N PHE A 236 15.47 15.37 -16.05
CA PHE A 236 15.25 15.00 -14.66
C PHE A 236 14.25 13.85 -14.56
N LYS A 237 13.14 13.92 -15.30
CA LYS A 237 12.15 12.83 -15.32
C LYS A 237 12.79 11.54 -15.82
N LYS A 238 13.53 11.60 -16.92
CA LYS A 238 14.24 10.43 -17.45
C LYS A 238 15.25 9.87 -16.47
N TRP A 239 16.05 10.71 -15.83
CA TRP A 239 17.00 10.31 -14.79
C TRP A 239 16.30 9.59 -13.63
N PHE A 240 15.20 10.15 -13.13
CA PHE A 240 14.40 9.55 -12.07
C PHE A 240 13.80 8.21 -12.48
N ASP A 241 13.37 8.07 -13.73
CA ASP A 241 12.77 6.85 -14.24
C ASP A 241 13.80 5.73 -14.47
N ASP A 242 15.03 6.10 -14.82
CA ASP A 242 16.12 5.17 -15.14
C ASP A 242 16.91 4.72 -13.90
N ILE A 243 16.69 5.34 -12.73
CA ILE A 243 17.44 5.00 -11.50
C ILE A 243 17.16 3.54 -11.08
N PRO A 244 18.18 2.72 -10.82
CA PRO A 244 17.98 1.35 -10.36
C PRO A 244 17.21 1.29 -9.03
N ASN A 245 16.38 0.25 -8.85
CA ASN A 245 15.57 0.09 -7.64
C ASN A 245 16.38 0.12 -6.34
N GLU A 246 17.53 -0.55 -6.33
CA GLU A 246 18.42 -0.61 -5.18
C GLU A 246 18.96 0.78 -4.83
N GLN A 247 19.35 1.56 -5.84
CA GLN A 247 19.82 2.92 -5.66
C GLN A 247 18.69 3.81 -5.16
N TYR A 248 17.52 3.75 -5.79
CA TYR A 248 16.36 4.54 -5.37
C TYR A 248 15.95 4.25 -3.92
N GLN A 249 15.83 2.98 -3.55
CA GLN A 249 15.42 2.62 -2.19
C GLN A 249 16.49 2.99 -1.15
N SER A 250 17.76 2.95 -1.51
CA SER A 250 18.83 3.40 -0.62
C SER A 250 18.75 4.88 -0.23
N LEU A 251 18.05 5.71 -1.02
CA LEU A 251 17.85 7.13 -0.72
C LEU A 251 17.07 7.36 0.57
N TYR A 252 16.17 6.44 0.94
CA TYR A 252 15.36 6.58 2.17
C TYR A 252 16.20 6.47 3.45
N GLY A 253 17.27 5.70 3.42
CA GLY A 253 18.18 5.52 4.55
C GLY A 253 19.33 6.54 4.62
N GLN A 254 19.46 7.45 3.62
CA GLN A 254 20.54 8.43 3.60
C GLN A 254 20.28 9.59 4.56
N LYS A 255 21.35 10.14 5.11
CA LYS A 255 21.29 11.45 5.75
C LYS A 255 20.97 12.52 4.73
N ARG A 256 20.32 13.60 5.13
CA ARG A 256 19.88 14.67 4.21
C ARG A 256 21.03 15.27 3.40
N GLU A 257 22.16 15.49 4.02
CA GLU A 257 23.36 16.05 3.41
C GLU A 257 24.04 15.10 2.40
N GLU A 258 23.82 13.78 2.51
CA GLU A 258 24.41 12.77 1.61
C GLU A 258 23.48 12.42 0.44
N LEU A 259 22.17 12.63 0.61
CA LEU A 259 21.12 12.26 -0.34
C LEU A 259 21.38 12.85 -1.73
N ARG A 260 21.71 14.16 -1.81
CA ARG A 260 21.95 14.87 -3.06
C ARG A 260 23.10 14.27 -3.85
N GLY A 261 24.23 14.00 -3.18
CA GLY A 261 25.40 13.37 -3.80
C GLY A 261 25.05 11.98 -4.34
N ARG A 262 24.34 11.21 -3.56
CA ARG A 262 23.92 9.86 -3.95
C ARG A 262 22.94 9.85 -5.13
N PHE A 263 21.96 10.75 -5.13
CA PHE A 263 21.00 10.86 -6.24
C PHE A 263 21.66 11.34 -7.54
N LEU A 264 22.64 12.25 -7.45
CA LEU A 264 23.32 12.85 -8.59
C LEU A 264 24.57 12.06 -9.06
N GLU A 265 24.85 10.91 -8.47
CA GLU A 265 25.99 10.08 -8.89
C GLU A 265 25.82 9.62 -10.34
N GLY A 266 26.67 10.13 -11.25
CA GLY A 266 26.57 9.87 -12.69
C GLY A 266 25.52 10.71 -13.45
N ALA A 267 24.82 11.64 -12.78
CA ALA A 267 23.77 12.44 -13.39
C ALA A 267 24.31 13.46 -14.44
N PRO A 268 23.58 13.66 -15.56
CA PRO A 268 23.89 14.72 -16.52
C PRO A 268 23.80 16.12 -15.91
N GLU A 269 24.55 17.09 -16.49
CA GLU A 269 24.58 18.47 -16.01
C GLU A 269 23.18 19.14 -15.96
N GLY A 270 22.30 18.84 -16.91
CA GLY A 270 20.91 19.34 -16.88
C GLY A 270 20.11 18.88 -15.67
N VAL A 271 20.37 17.66 -15.18
CA VAL A 271 19.76 17.13 -13.95
C VAL A 271 20.35 17.83 -12.73
N LYS A 272 21.67 18.02 -12.68
CA LYS A 272 22.34 18.73 -11.57
C LYS A 272 21.84 20.16 -11.44
N ALA A 273 21.68 20.86 -12.55
CA ALA A 273 21.14 22.22 -12.59
C ALA A 273 19.69 22.30 -12.10
N GLU A 274 18.86 21.31 -12.45
CA GLU A 274 17.48 21.22 -11.96
C GLU A 274 17.43 20.98 -10.45
N ILE A 275 18.20 20.00 -9.97
CA ILE A 275 18.23 19.61 -8.56
C ILE A 275 18.87 20.68 -7.66
N ALA A 276 19.74 21.52 -8.18
CA ALA A 276 20.33 22.66 -7.45
C ALA A 276 19.30 23.70 -6.95
N LYS A 277 18.08 23.70 -7.51
CA LYS A 277 16.98 24.59 -7.11
C LYS A 277 16.35 24.21 -5.76
N TYR A 278 16.58 22.99 -5.27
CA TYR A 278 15.96 22.45 -4.05
C TYR A 278 16.96 22.43 -2.91
N SER A 279 16.54 22.75 -1.70
CA SER A 279 17.27 22.39 -0.46
C SER A 279 17.32 20.86 -0.29
N ASP A 280 18.12 20.35 0.64
CA ASP A 280 18.21 18.90 0.85
C ASP A 280 16.91 18.30 1.42
N ASP A 281 16.18 19.03 2.25
CA ASP A 281 14.86 18.62 2.75
C ASP A 281 13.78 18.65 1.67
N GLU A 282 13.77 19.70 0.84
CA GLU A 282 12.86 19.77 -0.31
C GLU A 282 13.16 18.66 -1.31
N LEU A 283 14.43 18.38 -1.56
CA LEU A 283 14.87 17.31 -2.46
C LEU A 283 14.42 15.94 -1.91
N PHE A 284 14.63 15.65 -0.63
CA PHE A 284 14.13 14.42 -0.04
C PHE A 284 12.62 14.29 -0.20
N THR A 285 11.89 15.35 0.13
CA THR A 285 10.43 15.38 0.04
C THR A 285 9.95 15.19 -1.41
N LEU A 286 10.69 15.70 -2.39
CA LEU A 286 10.40 15.53 -3.81
C LEU A 286 10.69 14.10 -4.27
N LEU A 287 11.88 13.57 -3.97
CA LEU A 287 12.29 12.24 -4.43
C LEU A 287 11.48 11.11 -3.79
N THR A 288 10.92 11.35 -2.61
CA THR A 288 10.09 10.36 -1.90
C THR A 288 8.58 10.49 -2.17
N ASP A 289 8.18 11.45 -3.03
CA ASP A 289 6.77 11.69 -3.38
C ASP A 289 6.27 10.68 -4.42
N LEU A 290 6.21 9.40 -4.06
CA LEU A 290 5.63 8.35 -4.90
C LEU A 290 4.10 8.43 -4.90
N GLY A 291 3.52 8.05 -6.04
CA GLY A 291 2.07 8.11 -6.24
C GLY A 291 1.27 7.21 -5.29
N GLY A 292 1.81 6.02 -4.97
CA GLY A 292 1.19 5.10 -4.01
C GLY A 292 1.18 5.59 -2.56
N HIS A 293 1.87 6.70 -2.26
CA HIS A 293 1.81 7.41 -0.98
C HIS A 293 1.15 8.80 -1.08
N ASN A 294 0.59 9.13 -2.23
CA ASN A 294 -0.10 10.39 -2.48
C ASN A 294 -1.61 10.17 -2.58
N LEU A 295 -2.37 10.62 -1.57
CA LEU A 295 -3.81 10.40 -1.45
C LEU A 295 -4.59 10.89 -2.69
N ASN A 296 -4.25 12.07 -3.21
CA ASN A 296 -4.89 12.63 -4.41
C ASN A 296 -4.64 11.77 -5.65
N SER A 297 -3.43 11.25 -5.82
CA SER A 297 -3.08 10.39 -6.96
C SER A 297 -3.82 9.05 -6.88
N LEU A 298 -3.92 8.45 -5.69
CA LEU A 298 -4.66 7.21 -5.46
C LEU A 298 -6.16 7.39 -5.72
N LEU A 299 -6.77 8.43 -5.15
CA LEU A 299 -8.20 8.71 -5.35
C LEU A 299 -8.54 9.05 -6.81
N SER A 300 -7.61 9.66 -7.53
CA SER A 300 -7.78 9.90 -8.97
C SER A 300 -7.75 8.59 -9.76
N ALA A 301 -6.85 7.66 -9.43
CA ALA A 301 -6.78 6.35 -10.07
C ALA A 301 -8.01 5.48 -9.74
N PHE A 302 -8.50 5.50 -8.50
CA PHE A 302 -9.74 4.80 -8.14
C PHE A 302 -10.92 5.29 -8.97
N LYS A 303 -11.07 6.62 -9.14
CA LYS A 303 -12.13 7.22 -9.98
C LYS A 303 -11.96 6.89 -11.46
N GLU A 304 -10.73 6.82 -11.96
CA GLU A 304 -10.44 6.37 -13.32
C GLU A 304 -10.92 4.94 -13.53
N CYS A 305 -10.58 4.04 -12.61
CA CYS A 305 -11.02 2.64 -12.66
C CYS A 305 -12.55 2.49 -12.49
N ASP A 306 -13.20 3.32 -11.67
CA ASP A 306 -14.67 3.33 -11.54
C ASP A 306 -15.38 3.77 -12.83
N ALA A 307 -14.72 4.57 -13.66
CA ALA A 307 -15.25 4.98 -14.95
C ALA A 307 -15.13 3.88 -16.04
N GLU A 308 -14.30 2.87 -15.80
CA GLU A 308 -14.17 1.68 -16.65
C GLU A 308 -15.25 0.66 -16.24
N THR A 309 -16.30 0.53 -17.03
CA THR A 309 -17.45 -0.31 -16.70
C THR A 309 -17.46 -1.66 -17.42
N GLU A 310 -16.59 -1.82 -18.41
CA GLU A 310 -16.60 -2.98 -19.31
C GLU A 310 -15.47 -3.98 -19.04
N ARG A 311 -14.45 -3.58 -18.26
CA ARG A 311 -13.27 -4.41 -18.04
C ARG A 311 -12.85 -4.37 -16.57
N PRO A 312 -12.32 -5.47 -16.00
CA PRO A 312 -11.65 -5.40 -14.71
C PRO A 312 -10.44 -4.46 -14.78
N SER A 313 -10.11 -3.83 -13.66
CA SER A 313 -9.04 -2.84 -13.58
C SER A 313 -7.92 -3.29 -12.65
N VAL A 314 -6.67 -2.96 -12.98
CA VAL A 314 -5.51 -3.10 -12.10
C VAL A 314 -4.78 -1.78 -11.96
N ILE A 315 -4.47 -1.40 -10.72
CA ILE A 315 -3.70 -0.20 -10.39
C ILE A 315 -2.35 -0.63 -9.84
N PHE A 316 -1.26 -0.24 -10.50
CA PHE A 316 0.09 -0.38 -9.94
C PHE A 316 0.43 0.87 -9.14
N ALA A 317 0.31 0.79 -7.82
CA ALA A 317 0.61 1.89 -6.91
C ALA A 317 2.07 1.79 -6.44
N TYR A 318 2.91 2.70 -6.93
CA TYR A 318 4.34 2.74 -6.54
C TYR A 318 4.48 3.21 -5.10
N THR A 319 5.00 2.34 -4.26
CA THR A 319 5.16 2.54 -2.83
C THR A 319 6.60 2.26 -2.38
N VAL A 320 6.86 2.46 -1.10
CA VAL A 320 8.07 2.02 -0.42
C VAL A 320 7.71 1.20 0.80
N LYS A 321 8.29 0.03 0.90
CA LYS A 321 8.13 -0.84 2.06
C LYS A 321 8.75 -0.18 3.29
N GLY A 322 7.93 -0.01 4.34
CA GLY A 322 8.33 0.71 5.53
C GLY A 322 8.15 2.23 5.46
N TRP A 323 7.36 2.75 4.51
CA TRP A 323 7.10 4.19 4.38
C TRP A 323 6.68 4.84 5.71
N GLY A 324 7.28 6.01 6.03
CA GLY A 324 7.02 6.71 7.29
C GLY A 324 7.65 6.08 8.53
N LEU A 325 8.44 5.01 8.37
CA LEU A 325 9.20 4.35 9.44
C LEU A 325 10.71 4.50 9.22
N PRO A 326 11.52 4.42 10.29
CA PRO A 326 12.99 4.52 10.18
C PRO A 326 13.63 3.37 9.39
N ILE A 327 12.88 2.32 9.07
CA ILE A 327 13.31 1.17 8.26
C ILE A 327 12.82 1.25 6.81
N ALA A 328 12.37 2.42 6.36
CA ALA A 328 11.89 2.61 4.99
C ALA A 328 13.00 2.30 3.97
N GLY A 329 12.67 1.48 2.96
CA GLY A 329 13.59 1.11 1.89
C GLY A 329 14.74 0.18 2.30
N ASP A 330 14.89 -0.20 3.57
CA ASP A 330 15.88 -1.19 3.99
C ASP A 330 15.52 -2.56 3.38
N PRO A 331 16.43 -3.23 2.66
CA PRO A 331 16.14 -4.53 2.05
C PRO A 331 15.79 -5.62 3.07
N ARG A 332 16.21 -5.49 4.33
CA ARG A 332 15.96 -6.46 5.40
C ARG A 332 14.73 -6.16 6.25
N ASN A 333 13.87 -5.23 5.81
CA ASN A 333 12.72 -4.78 6.61
C ASN A 333 11.50 -5.73 6.58
N HIS A 334 11.56 -6.84 5.84
CA HIS A 334 10.40 -7.73 5.69
C HIS A 334 9.86 -8.23 7.03
N SER A 335 10.75 -8.71 7.90
CA SER A 335 10.41 -9.22 9.22
C SER A 335 11.08 -8.44 10.37
N ALA A 336 11.76 -7.34 10.07
CA ALA A 336 12.36 -6.48 11.09
C ALA A 336 11.28 -5.86 11.98
N LEU A 337 11.58 -5.74 13.26
CA LEU A 337 10.83 -4.96 14.22
C LEU A 337 11.59 -3.70 14.55
N LEU A 338 10.87 -2.60 14.79
CA LEU A 338 11.46 -1.39 15.34
C LEU A 338 11.99 -1.66 16.74
N SER A 339 13.14 -1.09 17.07
CA SER A 339 13.65 -1.09 18.43
C SER A 339 12.80 -0.20 19.34
N GLU A 340 12.93 -0.39 20.66
CA GLU A 340 12.24 0.45 21.66
C GLU A 340 12.52 1.95 21.46
N ILE A 341 13.77 2.30 21.13
CA ILE A 341 14.16 3.68 20.82
C ILE A 341 13.37 4.19 19.61
N GLN A 342 13.32 3.41 18.52
CA GLN A 342 12.61 3.79 17.31
C GLN A 342 11.09 3.90 17.52
N ILE A 343 10.50 3.07 18.39
CA ILE A 343 9.09 3.17 18.77
C ILE A 343 8.84 4.46 19.56
N ASN A 344 9.70 4.78 20.53
CA ASN A 344 9.59 6.00 21.32
C ASN A 344 9.76 7.26 20.46
N ASP A 345 10.73 7.26 19.55
CA ASP A 345 10.92 8.35 18.58
C ASP A 345 9.70 8.50 17.66
N LEU A 346 9.15 7.40 17.15
CA LEU A 346 7.95 7.42 16.32
C LEU A 346 6.75 7.99 17.08
N ARG A 347 6.55 7.61 18.35
CA ARG A 347 5.52 8.13 19.24
C ARG A 347 5.66 9.65 19.39
N THR A 348 6.86 10.10 19.73
CA THR A 348 7.19 11.52 19.96
C THR A 348 6.98 12.34 18.69
N ASN A 349 7.47 11.85 17.54
CA ASN A 349 7.34 12.52 16.25
C ASN A 349 5.87 12.65 15.78
N LYS A 350 4.99 11.78 16.28
CA LYS A 350 3.53 11.86 16.04
C LYS A 350 2.79 12.68 17.11
N GLY A 351 3.50 13.31 18.04
CA GLY A 351 2.91 14.10 19.12
C GLY A 351 2.08 13.31 20.12
N LEU A 352 2.32 11.99 20.24
CA LEU A 352 1.57 11.10 21.11
C LEU A 352 2.27 10.93 22.46
N THR A 353 1.47 10.81 23.51
CA THR A 353 1.91 10.48 24.87
C THR A 353 1.59 9.02 25.19
N GLU A 354 2.04 8.51 26.34
CA GLU A 354 1.69 7.16 26.81
C GLU A 354 0.17 6.99 27.01
N SER A 355 -0.53 8.07 27.42
CA SER A 355 -1.99 8.04 27.59
C SER A 355 -2.74 7.92 26.26
N ASP A 356 -2.11 8.32 25.14
CA ASP A 356 -2.71 8.34 23.81
C ASP A 356 -2.33 7.11 22.96
N GLU A 357 -1.61 6.16 23.56
CA GLU A 357 -1.04 5.02 22.87
C GLU A 357 -2.07 4.23 22.06
N TRP A 358 -3.24 3.99 22.67
CA TRP A 358 -4.35 3.23 22.06
C TRP A 358 -5.54 4.16 21.76
#